data_f140a2e61411eab4099f1a53e735e9a0
#
_entry.id   f140a2e61411eab4099f1a53e735e9a0
#
_cell.length_a   1.000
_cell.length_b   1.000
_cell.length_c   1.000
_cell.angle_alpha   90.00
_cell.angle_beta   90.00
_cell.angle_gamma   90.00
#
_symmetry.space_group_name_H-M   'P 1'
#
loop_
_entity.id
_entity.type
_entity.pdbx_description
1 polymer ?
#
loop_
_entity_poly.entity_id
_entity_poly.type
_entity_poly.pdbx_seq_one_letter_code
_entity_poly.pdbx_strand_id
1 'polypeptide(L)'
;MRALKGSLSNFRGRLLDVGCGHQPYRSLLLAPPSQATDYIGLDLPDNLYQPPDLAWDGQRIPLQNASVDGALLTEVLEHCPDPEAVLGEIVRVLRPGGFMFLTVPFIWPLHTVPHDEFRYTPFALRRLLERAGFRNPVIEATGGRHAVLALTLGLWVRRRPLTSRVHVVTRAVLSILLWPVIWLLLKIDKRPHEFEESTMIVGLSARAFKTQ
;
A
#
# COMPACT_ATOMS: atom_id res chain seq x y z
N MET A 1 1.78 -3.16 -7.32
CA MET A 1 2.85 -3.01 -8.33
C MET A 1 2.43 -2.28 -9.61
N ARG A 2 1.32 -2.64 -10.33
CA ARG A 2 0.91 -1.95 -11.58
C ARG A 2 0.60 -0.45 -11.35
N ALA A 3 -0.14 -0.09 -10.28
CA ALA A 3 -0.47 1.29 -9.95
C ALA A 3 0.80 2.14 -9.68
N LEU A 4 1.75 1.61 -8.90
CA LEU A 4 3.03 2.27 -8.66
C LEU A 4 3.82 2.49 -9.96
N LYS A 5 3.91 1.46 -10.82
CA LYS A 5 4.58 1.59 -12.14
C LYS A 5 3.96 2.66 -13.00
N GLY A 6 2.62 2.81 -12.98
CA GLY A 6 1.92 3.88 -13.70
C GLY A 6 2.12 5.29 -13.10
N SER A 7 2.72 5.39 -11.92
CA SER A 7 2.96 6.65 -11.21
C SER A 7 4.44 7.08 -11.20
N LEU A 8 5.33 6.26 -11.77
CA LEU A 8 6.78 6.49 -11.67
C LEU A 8 7.22 7.86 -12.20
N SER A 9 6.62 8.34 -13.27
CA SER A 9 6.93 9.66 -13.86
C SER A 9 6.58 10.86 -12.95
N ASN A 10 5.79 10.65 -11.89
CA ASN A 10 5.47 11.69 -10.93
C ASN A 10 6.52 11.81 -9.81
N PHE A 11 7.36 10.80 -9.62
CA PHE A 11 8.43 10.84 -8.64
C PHE A 11 9.64 11.58 -9.19
N ARG A 12 10.14 12.53 -8.41
CA ARG A 12 11.33 13.34 -8.73
C ARG A 12 12.06 13.75 -7.46
N GLY A 13 13.32 14.12 -7.61
CA GLY A 13 14.12 14.62 -6.51
C GLY A 13 14.27 13.63 -5.36
N ARG A 14 14.14 14.11 -4.14
CA ARG A 14 14.33 13.33 -2.91
C ARG A 14 13.03 12.66 -2.46
N LEU A 15 13.05 11.35 -2.29
CA LEU A 15 11.90 10.55 -1.91
C LEU A 15 12.01 10.03 -0.48
N LEU A 16 10.86 9.99 0.21
CA LEU A 16 10.69 9.35 1.51
C LEU A 16 9.77 8.14 1.34
N ASP A 17 10.24 6.95 1.70
CA ASP A 17 9.45 5.72 1.76
C ASP A 17 9.14 5.41 3.22
N VAL A 18 7.89 5.67 3.64
CA VAL A 18 7.42 5.51 5.02
C VAL A 18 6.93 4.10 5.23
N GLY A 19 7.47 3.39 6.23
CA GLY A 19 7.26 1.96 6.43
C GLY A 19 7.96 1.15 5.34
N CYS A 20 9.23 1.46 5.10
CA CYS A 20 9.99 0.96 3.94
C CYS A 20 10.28 -0.54 3.96
N GLY A 21 10.20 -1.21 5.11
CA GLY A 21 10.49 -2.64 5.27
C GLY A 21 11.82 -3.04 4.64
N HIS A 22 11.77 -3.99 3.70
CA HIS A 22 12.94 -4.44 2.90
C HIS A 22 13.32 -3.47 1.77
N GLN A 23 12.73 -2.30 1.68
CA GLN A 23 12.92 -1.33 0.61
C GLN A 23 12.71 -1.91 -0.82
N PRO A 24 11.61 -2.64 -1.06
CA PRO A 24 11.43 -3.40 -2.31
C PRO A 24 11.26 -2.50 -3.54
N TYR A 25 10.99 -1.23 -3.33
CA TYR A 25 10.75 -0.26 -4.40
C TYR A 25 11.95 0.66 -4.69
N ARG A 26 13.01 0.62 -3.88
CA ARG A 26 14.17 1.52 -4.00
C ARG A 26 14.75 1.52 -5.41
N SER A 27 15.08 0.36 -5.96
CA SER A 27 15.65 0.23 -7.30
C SER A 27 14.69 0.70 -8.39
N LEU A 28 13.39 0.44 -8.23
CA LEU A 28 12.37 0.85 -9.19
C LEU A 28 12.17 2.37 -9.17
N LEU A 29 12.19 2.98 -7.99
CA LEU A 29 11.98 4.42 -7.81
C LEU A 29 13.20 5.25 -8.24
N LEU A 30 14.40 4.69 -8.16
CA LEU A 30 15.63 5.35 -8.60
C LEU A 30 15.97 5.07 -10.09
N ALA A 31 15.11 4.37 -10.82
CA ALA A 31 15.27 4.06 -12.24
C ALA A 31 14.24 4.79 -13.12
N PRO A 32 14.56 5.11 -14.38
CA PRO A 32 13.59 5.65 -15.32
C PRO A 32 12.32 4.79 -15.43
N PRO A 33 11.13 5.38 -15.63
CA PRO A 33 10.85 6.77 -15.94
C PRO A 33 10.73 7.70 -14.71
N SER A 34 11.07 7.25 -13.50
CA SER A 34 11.19 8.12 -12.33
C SER A 34 12.38 9.09 -12.52
N GLN A 35 12.20 10.30 -12.00
CA GLN A 35 13.24 11.34 -11.94
C GLN A 35 13.74 11.54 -10.50
N ALA A 36 13.54 10.55 -9.64
CA ALA A 36 14.06 10.58 -8.28
C ALA A 36 15.58 10.46 -8.29
N THR A 37 16.21 11.28 -7.48
CA THR A 37 17.68 11.36 -7.35
C THR A 37 18.18 10.81 -6.02
N ASP A 38 17.30 10.75 -5.01
CA ASP A 38 17.62 10.27 -3.68
C ASP A 38 16.42 9.52 -3.09
N TYR A 39 16.69 8.55 -2.22
CA TYR A 39 15.68 7.71 -1.57
C TYR A 39 16.05 7.50 -0.11
N ILE A 40 15.12 7.81 0.77
CA ILE A 40 15.22 7.61 2.21
C ILE A 40 14.16 6.59 2.63
N GLY A 41 14.60 5.44 3.10
CA GLY A 41 13.74 4.46 3.76
C GLY A 41 13.54 4.83 5.23
N LEU A 42 12.30 5.13 5.63
CA LEU A 42 11.89 5.43 7.00
C LEU A 42 11.10 4.25 7.57
N ASP A 43 11.47 3.78 8.77
CA ASP A 43 10.75 2.73 9.46
C ASP A 43 10.96 2.81 10.98
N LEU A 44 10.25 1.98 11.74
CA LEU A 44 10.49 1.82 13.17
C LEU A 44 11.90 1.19 13.39
N PRO A 45 12.60 1.56 14.47
CA PRO A 45 13.96 1.08 14.71
C PRO A 45 14.03 -0.43 14.95
N ASP A 46 12.95 -1.02 15.44
CA ASP A 46 12.79 -2.44 15.78
C ASP A 46 12.00 -3.22 14.74
N ASN A 47 11.88 -2.70 13.50
CA ASN A 47 11.22 -3.43 12.43
C ASN A 47 11.88 -4.80 12.19
N LEU A 48 11.08 -5.78 11.73
CA LEU A 48 11.50 -7.18 11.58
C LEU A 48 12.33 -7.45 10.30
N TYR A 49 12.69 -6.40 9.55
CA TYR A 49 13.26 -6.54 8.22
C TYR A 49 14.76 -6.22 8.20
N GLN A 50 15.10 -4.97 7.96
CA GLN A 50 16.46 -4.47 7.90
C GLN A 50 16.52 -3.06 8.51
N PRO A 51 17.67 -2.61 9.01
CA PRO A 51 17.80 -1.25 9.50
C PRO A 51 17.36 -0.25 8.43
N PRO A 52 16.44 0.69 8.74
CA PRO A 52 16.04 1.74 7.81
C PRO A 52 17.17 2.76 7.63
N ASP A 53 17.12 3.54 6.53
CA ASP A 53 18.03 4.69 6.35
C ASP A 53 17.79 5.74 7.45
N LEU A 54 16.54 5.85 7.93
CA LEU A 54 16.12 6.77 8.98
C LEU A 54 15.11 6.09 9.89
N ALA A 55 15.37 6.04 11.18
CA ALA A 55 14.44 5.51 12.18
C ALA A 55 13.53 6.62 12.72
N TRP A 56 12.27 6.28 13.04
CA TRP A 56 11.32 7.18 13.68
C TRP A 56 10.49 6.46 14.76
N ASP A 57 9.75 7.23 15.54
CA ASP A 57 8.94 6.74 16.66
C ASP A 57 7.46 6.47 16.28
N GLY A 58 7.11 6.59 15.01
CA GLY A 58 5.73 6.50 14.52
C GLY A 58 4.93 7.80 14.69
N GLN A 59 5.51 8.84 15.31
CA GLN A 59 4.84 10.11 15.60
C GLN A 59 5.43 11.26 14.80
N ARG A 60 6.76 11.47 14.91
CA ARG A 60 7.44 12.59 14.25
C ARG A 60 8.53 12.12 13.32
N ILE A 61 8.41 12.48 12.05
CA ILE A 61 9.43 12.20 11.03
C ILE A 61 10.64 13.11 11.30
N PRO A 62 11.87 12.55 11.54
CA PRO A 62 13.05 13.32 11.87
C PRO A 62 13.68 14.01 10.65
N LEU A 63 12.86 14.72 9.88
CA LEU A 63 13.22 15.54 8.74
C LEU A 63 12.68 16.95 8.91
N GLN A 64 13.34 17.92 8.27
CA GLN A 64 12.90 19.32 8.25
C GLN A 64 11.61 19.47 7.42
N ASN A 65 10.86 20.54 7.68
CA ASN A 65 9.71 20.91 6.87
C ASN A 65 10.14 21.12 5.41
N ALA A 66 9.30 20.71 4.46
CA ALA A 66 9.52 20.89 3.02
C ALA A 66 10.92 20.42 2.54
N SER A 67 11.35 19.24 2.99
CA SER A 67 12.70 18.69 2.72
C SER A 67 12.72 17.55 1.70
N VAL A 68 11.54 16.99 1.33
CA VAL A 68 11.41 15.92 0.34
C VAL A 68 10.44 16.30 -0.77
N ASP A 69 10.65 15.75 -1.97
CA ASP A 69 9.86 16.05 -3.17
C ASP A 69 8.73 15.05 -3.39
N GLY A 70 8.88 13.85 -2.83
CA GLY A 70 7.87 12.80 -2.92
C GLY A 70 7.84 11.89 -1.70
N ALA A 71 6.68 11.27 -1.47
CA ALA A 71 6.48 10.27 -0.42
C ALA A 71 5.83 9.01 -0.99
N LEU A 72 6.26 7.86 -0.47
CA LEU A 72 5.65 6.55 -0.68
C LEU A 72 5.16 6.03 0.66
N LEU A 73 3.95 5.41 0.67
CA LEU A 73 3.35 4.81 1.85
C LEU A 73 2.57 3.55 1.40
N THR A 74 3.20 2.39 1.44
CA THR A 74 2.60 1.18 0.87
C THR A 74 2.28 0.14 1.94
N GLU A 75 0.97 -0.14 2.14
CA GLU A 75 0.48 -1.11 3.14
C GLU A 75 1.01 -0.76 4.55
N VAL A 76 0.84 0.50 4.96
CA VAL A 76 1.32 1.04 6.24
C VAL A 76 0.19 1.76 6.99
N LEU A 77 -0.63 2.53 6.27
CA LEU A 77 -1.63 3.40 6.89
C LEU A 77 -2.69 2.63 7.69
N GLU A 78 -2.95 1.38 7.32
CA GLU A 78 -3.83 0.47 8.06
C GLU A 78 -3.29 0.07 9.43
N HIS A 79 -1.98 0.22 9.65
CA HIS A 79 -1.29 -0.12 10.90
C HIS A 79 -1.10 1.08 11.82
N CYS A 80 -1.43 2.28 11.36
CA CYS A 80 -1.23 3.52 12.12
C CYS A 80 -2.42 3.79 13.03
N PRO A 81 -2.28 3.81 14.36
CA PRO A 81 -3.39 4.12 15.28
C PRO A 81 -3.95 5.54 15.08
N ASP A 82 -3.09 6.48 14.67
CA ASP A 82 -3.46 7.85 14.29
C ASP A 82 -3.02 8.15 12.85
N PRO A 83 -3.81 7.76 11.85
CA PRO A 83 -3.46 7.98 10.45
C PRO A 83 -3.48 9.47 10.05
N GLU A 84 -4.24 10.33 10.74
CA GLU A 84 -4.26 11.77 10.50
C GLU A 84 -2.92 12.40 10.91
N ALA A 85 -2.37 12.02 12.05
CA ALA A 85 -1.05 12.49 12.51
C ALA A 85 0.08 12.07 11.54
N VAL A 86 0.08 10.80 11.10
CA VAL A 86 1.08 10.29 10.14
C VAL A 86 1.01 11.05 8.81
N LEU A 87 -0.18 11.25 8.27
CA LEU A 87 -0.36 12.00 7.02
C LEU A 87 0.01 13.48 7.20
N GLY A 88 -0.28 14.08 8.36
CA GLY A 88 0.13 15.44 8.71
C GLY A 88 1.66 15.61 8.71
N GLU A 89 2.39 14.64 9.26
CA GLU A 89 3.86 14.62 9.22
C GLU A 89 4.42 14.45 7.80
N ILE A 90 3.79 13.58 6.99
CA ILE A 90 4.15 13.43 5.56
C ILE A 90 3.93 14.77 4.84
N VAL A 91 2.80 15.43 5.05
CA VAL A 91 2.53 16.77 4.48
C VAL A 91 3.55 17.79 4.98
N ARG A 92 3.92 17.77 6.26
CA ARG A 92 4.93 18.69 6.81
C ARG A 92 6.27 18.57 6.08
N VAL A 93 6.76 17.35 5.88
CA VAL A 93 8.09 17.13 5.26
C VAL A 93 8.07 17.26 3.74
N LEU A 94 6.94 17.07 3.07
CA LEU A 94 6.78 17.29 1.64
C LEU A 94 6.94 18.79 1.30
N ARG A 95 7.62 19.09 0.22
CA ARG A 95 7.63 20.43 -0.39
C ARG A 95 6.25 20.78 -0.94
N PRO A 96 5.89 22.07 -1.04
CA PRO A 96 4.69 22.49 -1.76
C PRO A 96 4.63 21.86 -3.16
N GLY A 97 3.49 21.28 -3.53
CA GLY A 97 3.34 20.53 -4.78
C GLY A 97 4.05 19.18 -4.80
N GLY A 98 4.60 18.70 -3.69
CA GLY A 98 5.20 17.38 -3.55
C GLY A 98 4.19 16.26 -3.79
N PHE A 99 4.64 15.16 -4.39
CA PHE A 99 3.82 14.02 -4.78
C PHE A 99 3.79 12.96 -3.70
N MET A 100 2.61 12.35 -3.48
CA MET A 100 2.47 11.17 -2.64
C MET A 100 1.76 10.03 -3.40
N PHE A 101 2.27 8.82 -3.20
CA PHE A 101 1.62 7.58 -3.60
C PHE A 101 1.44 6.70 -2.37
N LEU A 102 0.24 6.13 -2.21
CA LEU A 102 -0.01 5.15 -1.16
C LEU A 102 -0.83 3.97 -1.66
N THR A 103 -0.75 2.85 -0.92
CA THR A 103 -1.67 1.72 -1.05
C THR A 103 -2.17 1.29 0.32
N VAL A 104 -3.41 0.79 0.35
CA VAL A 104 -4.03 0.19 1.53
C VAL A 104 -4.84 -1.04 1.13
N PRO A 105 -4.91 -2.08 1.97
CA PRO A 105 -5.75 -3.25 1.73
C PRO A 105 -7.22 -2.91 1.97
N PHE A 106 -8.11 -3.60 1.27
CA PHE A 106 -9.54 -3.60 1.55
C PHE A 106 -10.02 -4.99 2.01
N ILE A 107 -9.83 -6.01 1.16
CA ILE A 107 -10.10 -7.40 1.54
C ILE A 107 -8.77 -8.09 1.82
N TRP A 108 -8.41 -8.15 3.10
CA TRP A 108 -7.21 -8.84 3.57
C TRP A 108 -7.45 -9.40 4.98
N PRO A 109 -6.96 -10.61 5.28
CA PRO A 109 -7.03 -11.16 6.64
C PRO A 109 -6.27 -10.30 7.64
N LEU A 110 -6.66 -10.36 8.90
CA LEU A 110 -5.89 -9.72 9.97
C LEU A 110 -4.40 -10.15 9.90
N HIS A 111 -3.52 -9.17 10.00
CA HIS A 111 -2.08 -9.36 9.96
C HIS A 111 -1.39 -8.33 10.86
N THR A 112 -0.15 -8.59 11.23
CA THR A 112 0.62 -7.69 12.12
C THR A 112 -0.13 -7.37 13.44
N VAL A 113 -0.94 -8.34 13.92
CA VAL A 113 -1.75 -8.20 15.16
C VAL A 113 -0.83 -7.89 16.35
N PRO A 114 -1.20 -6.93 17.24
CA PRO A 114 -2.50 -6.25 17.33
C PRO A 114 -2.64 -4.95 16.50
N HIS A 115 -1.65 -4.58 15.72
CA HIS A 115 -1.57 -3.30 15.00
C HIS A 115 -2.19 -3.34 13.60
N ASP A 116 -3.34 -3.97 13.42
CA ASP A 116 -4.12 -3.99 12.17
C ASP A 116 -5.44 -3.25 12.41
N GLU A 117 -5.41 -1.92 12.27
CA GLU A 117 -6.41 -1.00 12.79
C GLU A 117 -7.52 -0.70 11.77
N PHE A 118 -7.18 -0.53 10.48
CA PHE A 118 -8.12 0.04 9.52
C PHE A 118 -8.25 -0.73 8.21
N ARG A 119 -9.46 -0.63 7.64
CA ARG A 119 -9.80 -0.93 6.25
C ARG A 119 -10.53 0.28 5.67
N TYR A 120 -9.91 0.95 4.71
CA TYR A 120 -10.43 2.21 4.18
C TYR A 120 -11.37 1.98 3.01
N THR A 121 -12.57 2.57 3.05
CA THR A 121 -13.35 2.76 1.83
C THR A 121 -12.72 3.87 0.98
N PRO A 122 -12.96 3.90 -0.34
CA PRO A 122 -12.41 4.97 -1.19
C PRO A 122 -12.87 6.37 -0.73
N PHE A 123 -14.07 6.47 -0.18
CA PHE A 123 -14.64 7.73 0.33
C PHE A 123 -13.98 8.18 1.63
N ALA A 124 -13.71 7.25 2.56
CA ALA A 124 -13.03 7.55 3.81
C ALA A 124 -11.57 7.96 3.53
N LEU A 125 -10.87 7.21 2.66
CA LEU A 125 -9.50 7.52 2.27
C LEU A 125 -9.38 8.90 1.60
N ARG A 126 -10.31 9.24 0.70
CA ARG A 126 -10.36 10.57 0.08
C ARG A 126 -10.47 11.68 1.12
N ARG A 127 -11.45 11.59 2.02
CA ARG A 127 -11.65 12.60 3.07
C ARG A 127 -10.44 12.74 3.98
N LEU A 128 -9.80 11.62 4.33
CA LEU A 128 -8.61 11.60 5.15
C LEU A 128 -7.45 12.35 4.49
N LEU A 129 -7.20 12.08 3.21
CA LEU A 129 -6.16 12.76 2.43
C LEU A 129 -6.43 14.26 2.26
N GLU A 130 -7.67 14.63 1.95
CA GLU A 130 -8.07 16.04 1.81
C GLU A 130 -7.92 16.82 3.12
N ARG A 131 -8.32 16.23 4.26
CA ARG A 131 -8.12 16.82 5.60
C ARG A 131 -6.65 17.01 5.94
N ALA A 132 -5.80 16.05 5.56
CA ALA A 132 -4.35 16.15 5.77
C ALA A 132 -3.69 17.25 4.93
N GLY A 133 -4.35 17.81 3.90
CA GLY A 133 -3.81 18.88 3.06
C GLY A 133 -3.36 18.43 1.68
N PHE A 134 -3.80 17.26 1.22
CA PHE A 134 -3.59 16.82 -0.16
C PHE A 134 -4.72 17.29 -1.08
N ARG A 135 -4.36 17.72 -2.30
CA ARG A 135 -5.31 18.15 -3.32
C ARG A 135 -5.68 17.01 -4.28
N ASN A 136 -6.98 16.97 -4.63
CA ASN A 136 -7.53 16.11 -5.67
C ASN A 136 -7.00 14.68 -5.66
N PRO A 137 -7.12 13.95 -4.54
CA PRO A 137 -6.60 12.59 -4.47
C PRO A 137 -7.31 11.70 -5.51
N VAL A 138 -6.53 11.08 -6.39
CA VAL A 138 -6.99 10.09 -7.36
C VAL A 138 -6.87 8.73 -6.71
N ILE A 139 -8.02 8.10 -6.44
CA ILE A 139 -8.09 6.79 -5.79
C ILE A 139 -8.55 5.75 -6.80
N GLU A 140 -7.80 4.66 -6.90
CA GLU A 140 -8.05 3.58 -7.84
C GLU A 140 -8.07 2.23 -7.13
N ALA A 141 -8.91 1.32 -7.60
CA ALA A 141 -8.93 -0.05 -7.11
C ALA A 141 -7.68 -0.82 -7.58
N THR A 142 -7.11 -1.66 -6.72
CA THR A 142 -5.96 -2.52 -7.07
C THR A 142 -6.36 -3.87 -7.68
N GLY A 143 -7.65 -4.25 -7.57
CA GLY A 143 -8.28 -5.41 -8.19
C GLY A 143 -9.79 -5.28 -8.12
N GLY A 144 -10.52 -6.01 -8.97
CA GLY A 144 -11.98 -6.03 -9.04
C GLY A 144 -12.58 -7.31 -8.42
N ARG A 145 -13.85 -7.57 -8.74
CA ARG A 145 -14.63 -8.70 -8.16
C ARG A 145 -14.01 -10.07 -8.37
N HIS A 146 -13.43 -10.31 -9.56
CA HIS A 146 -12.81 -11.60 -9.85
C HIS A 146 -11.48 -11.76 -9.08
N ALA A 147 -10.70 -10.68 -8.94
CA ALA A 147 -9.50 -10.69 -8.12
C ALA A 147 -9.84 -10.89 -6.63
N VAL A 148 -10.94 -10.33 -6.12
CA VAL A 148 -11.45 -10.58 -4.77
C VAL A 148 -11.74 -12.06 -4.56
N LEU A 149 -12.49 -12.70 -5.49
CA LEU A 149 -12.79 -14.10 -5.40
C LEU A 149 -11.53 -14.98 -5.48
N ALA A 150 -10.64 -14.67 -6.42
CA ALA A 150 -9.36 -15.36 -6.56
C ALA A 150 -8.50 -15.28 -5.29
N LEU A 151 -8.40 -14.08 -4.71
CA LEU A 151 -7.69 -13.83 -3.46
C LEU A 151 -8.30 -14.62 -2.31
N THR A 152 -9.62 -14.56 -2.15
CA THR A 152 -10.34 -15.26 -1.07
C THR A 152 -10.14 -16.77 -1.17
N LEU A 153 -10.27 -17.36 -2.37
CA LEU A 153 -10.00 -18.78 -2.61
C LEU A 153 -8.55 -19.15 -2.29
N GLY A 154 -7.60 -18.35 -2.77
CA GLY A 154 -6.18 -18.56 -2.51
C GLY A 154 -5.83 -18.50 -1.02
N LEU A 155 -6.36 -17.52 -0.31
CA LEU A 155 -6.16 -17.36 1.12
C LEU A 155 -6.83 -18.49 1.92
N TRP A 156 -8.04 -18.89 1.54
CA TRP A 156 -8.73 -20.00 2.17
C TRP A 156 -7.95 -21.32 2.07
N VAL A 157 -7.29 -21.58 0.94
CA VAL A 157 -6.42 -22.76 0.80
C VAL A 157 -5.13 -22.58 1.59
N ARG A 158 -4.43 -21.45 1.38
CA ARG A 158 -3.08 -21.23 1.92
C ARG A 158 -3.04 -21.13 3.44
N ARG A 159 -4.07 -20.54 4.06
CA ARG A 159 -4.14 -20.33 5.51
C ARG A 159 -4.80 -21.48 6.28
N ARG A 160 -5.03 -22.63 5.66
CA ARG A 160 -5.47 -23.84 6.37
C ARG A 160 -4.39 -24.27 7.36
N PRO A 161 -4.77 -24.63 8.60
CA PRO A 161 -3.82 -25.15 9.57
C PRO A 161 -3.19 -26.45 9.07
N LEU A 162 -1.89 -26.61 9.26
CA LEU A 162 -1.11 -27.79 8.85
C LEU A 162 -0.82 -28.68 10.07
N THR A 163 -1.86 -29.07 10.79
CA THR A 163 -1.73 -29.84 12.03
C THR A 163 -1.56 -31.35 11.80
N SER A 164 -1.74 -31.83 10.56
CA SER A 164 -1.58 -33.24 10.22
C SER A 164 -1.12 -33.44 8.78
N ARG A 165 -0.61 -34.64 8.46
CA ARG A 165 -0.25 -35.03 7.06
C ARG A 165 -1.45 -34.92 6.11
N VAL A 166 -2.65 -35.23 6.60
CA VAL A 166 -3.89 -35.09 5.82
C VAL A 166 -4.12 -33.63 5.43
N HIS A 167 -3.88 -32.68 6.33
CA HIS A 167 -4.03 -31.25 6.03
C HIS A 167 -2.99 -30.76 5.00
N VAL A 168 -1.77 -31.28 5.02
CA VAL A 168 -0.75 -30.97 4.01
C VAL A 168 -1.19 -31.46 2.63
N VAL A 169 -1.63 -32.72 2.55
CA VAL A 169 -2.11 -33.34 1.31
C VAL A 169 -3.33 -32.62 0.77
N THR A 170 -4.35 -32.37 1.61
CA THR A 170 -5.57 -31.66 1.20
C THR A 170 -5.26 -30.24 0.70
N ARG A 171 -4.33 -29.52 1.35
CA ARG A 171 -3.90 -28.21 0.87
C ARG A 171 -3.23 -28.29 -0.51
N ALA A 172 -2.36 -29.28 -0.71
CA ALA A 172 -1.68 -29.46 -2.00
C ALA A 172 -2.70 -29.79 -3.11
N VAL A 173 -3.62 -30.73 -2.87
CA VAL A 173 -4.67 -31.10 -3.82
C VAL A 173 -5.55 -29.91 -4.15
N LEU A 174 -6.05 -29.18 -3.14
CA LEU A 174 -6.86 -27.97 -3.36
C LEU A 174 -6.09 -26.89 -4.10
N SER A 175 -4.78 -26.72 -3.83
CA SER A 175 -3.96 -25.76 -4.58
C SER A 175 -3.89 -26.10 -6.06
N ILE A 176 -3.71 -27.38 -6.40
CA ILE A 176 -3.65 -27.85 -7.79
C ILE A 176 -5.02 -27.68 -8.46
N LEU A 177 -6.10 -28.10 -7.81
CA LEU A 177 -7.45 -28.04 -8.39
C LEU A 177 -7.94 -26.60 -8.58
N LEU A 178 -7.64 -25.70 -7.65
CA LEU A 178 -8.10 -24.31 -7.69
C LEU A 178 -7.17 -23.38 -8.47
N TRP A 179 -5.93 -23.79 -8.73
CA TRP A 179 -4.97 -22.97 -9.47
C TRP A 179 -5.49 -22.46 -10.83
N PRO A 180 -6.06 -23.33 -11.70
CA PRO A 180 -6.59 -22.87 -12.99
C PRO A 180 -7.77 -21.91 -12.86
N VAL A 181 -8.62 -22.11 -11.84
CA VAL A 181 -9.75 -21.22 -11.53
C VAL A 181 -9.25 -19.86 -11.09
N ILE A 182 -8.31 -19.84 -10.13
CA ILE A 182 -7.69 -18.60 -9.63
C ILE A 182 -6.99 -17.86 -10.77
N TRP A 183 -6.22 -18.58 -11.59
CA TRP A 183 -5.54 -18.00 -12.75
C TRP A 183 -6.53 -17.37 -13.73
N LEU A 184 -7.62 -18.08 -14.08
CA LEU A 184 -8.66 -17.57 -14.96
C LEU A 184 -9.32 -16.32 -14.37
N LEU A 185 -9.71 -16.34 -13.09
CA LEU A 185 -10.30 -15.20 -12.42
C LEU A 185 -9.40 -13.98 -12.46
N LEU A 186 -8.10 -14.15 -12.20
CA LEU A 186 -7.13 -13.04 -12.27
C LEU A 186 -6.94 -12.54 -13.72
N LYS A 187 -7.04 -13.44 -14.71
CA LYS A 187 -6.90 -13.07 -16.13
C LYS A 187 -8.08 -12.24 -16.63
N ILE A 188 -9.29 -12.57 -16.22
CA ILE A 188 -10.53 -11.87 -16.65
C ILE A 188 -10.89 -10.69 -15.74
N ASP A 189 -10.13 -10.45 -14.66
CA ASP A 189 -10.43 -9.38 -13.70
C ASP A 189 -10.38 -8.01 -14.36
N LYS A 190 -11.43 -7.24 -14.10
CA LYS A 190 -11.53 -5.84 -14.49
C LYS A 190 -11.64 -4.98 -13.24
N ARG A 191 -10.77 -3.99 -13.13
CA ARG A 191 -10.84 -3.04 -12.04
C ARG A 191 -12.00 -2.09 -12.27
N PRO A 192 -12.77 -1.78 -11.22
CA PRO A 192 -13.78 -0.74 -11.33
C PRO A 192 -13.10 0.62 -11.53
N HIS A 193 -13.65 1.44 -12.41
CA HIS A 193 -13.24 2.82 -12.61
C HIS A 193 -13.97 3.77 -11.66
N GLU A 194 -15.18 3.39 -11.26
CA GLU A 194 -16.03 4.12 -10.32
C GLU A 194 -16.39 3.22 -9.14
N PHE A 195 -16.68 3.83 -8.02
CA PHE A 195 -17.06 3.12 -6.79
C PHE A 195 -18.54 3.31 -6.53
N GLU A 196 -19.31 2.28 -6.84
CA GLU A 196 -20.77 2.21 -6.69
C GLU A 196 -21.15 1.18 -5.62
N GLU A 197 -22.45 1.10 -5.30
CA GLU A 197 -22.97 0.01 -4.49
C GLU A 197 -22.61 -1.35 -5.11
N SER A 198 -22.32 -2.33 -4.26
CA SER A 198 -21.86 -3.67 -4.66
C SER A 198 -20.48 -3.75 -5.31
N THR A 199 -19.73 -2.64 -5.39
CA THR A 199 -18.33 -2.68 -5.88
C THR A 199 -17.46 -3.53 -4.96
N MET A 200 -16.84 -4.56 -5.53
CA MET A 200 -15.89 -5.43 -4.83
C MET A 200 -14.47 -5.10 -5.28
N ILE A 201 -13.58 -4.84 -4.31
CA ILE A 201 -12.19 -4.47 -4.55
C ILE A 201 -11.24 -5.21 -3.61
N VAL A 202 -10.02 -5.47 -4.06
CA VAL A 202 -8.97 -6.09 -3.24
C VAL A 202 -8.33 -5.08 -2.29
N GLY A 203 -8.05 -3.89 -2.77
CA GLY A 203 -7.42 -2.79 -2.06
C GLY A 203 -7.49 -1.51 -2.87
N LEU A 204 -6.90 -0.47 -2.36
CA LEU A 204 -6.87 0.86 -2.98
C LEU A 204 -5.44 1.32 -3.20
N SER A 205 -5.23 2.09 -4.25
CA SER A 205 -4.06 2.95 -4.41
C SER A 205 -4.51 4.39 -4.53
N ALA A 206 -3.76 5.32 -3.96
CA ALA A 206 -4.04 6.74 -4.08
C ALA A 206 -2.80 7.51 -4.54
N ARG A 207 -3.05 8.53 -5.35
CA ARG A 207 -2.08 9.53 -5.82
C ARG A 207 -2.58 10.90 -5.43
N ALA A 208 -1.74 11.71 -4.83
CA ALA A 208 -2.12 13.04 -4.41
C ALA A 208 -0.92 13.99 -4.42
N PHE A 209 -1.19 15.29 -4.46
CA PHE A 209 -0.18 16.33 -4.37
C PHE A 209 -0.46 17.21 -3.15
N LYS A 210 0.59 17.56 -2.42
CA LYS A 210 0.48 18.55 -1.36
C LYS A 210 -0.01 19.89 -1.93
N THR A 211 -0.92 20.56 -1.22
CA THR A 211 -1.31 21.95 -1.52
C THR A 211 -0.10 22.87 -1.55
N GLN A 212 -0.16 23.93 -2.34
CA GLN A 212 0.88 24.98 -2.39
C GLN A 212 0.91 25.77 -1.10
#